data_04f0f866d9a306a3d57c41a6df6c1f4e
#
_entry.id   04f0f866d9a306a3d57c41a6df6c1f4e
#
_cell.length_a   1.000
_cell.length_b   1.000
_cell.length_c   1.000
_cell.angle_alpha   90.00
_cell.angle_beta   90.00
_cell.angle_gamma   90.00
#
_symmetry.space_group_name_H-M   'P 1'
#
loop_
_entity.id
_entity.type
_entity.pdbx_description
1 polymer ?
#
loop_
_entity_poly.entity_id
_entity_poly.type
_entity_poly.pdbx_seq_one_letter_code
_entity_poly.pdbx_strand_id
1 'polypeptide(L)'
;QEIGAQGVYNVVIDQTEWARISARWLAESLGGEGDIVVIEGFVGHPANEARMAGALEVFEQYPGITIVGRESGGWDQATGQQVMSDFLASLPNIDGVWTQDGMAFGVLTAIRTANPEKWPLVTGEARAGYLQLWNEILAERPDFKSIGVVNPPGVGADGVRVAVEQLCGKSVDMTQLSGPFGNTLYVPIPYAVTAEDFASYYAQIASQPASYT
;
A
#
# COMPACT_ATOMS: atom_id res chain seq x y z
N GLN A 1 5.36 2.86 -15.66
CA GLN A 1 5.14 4.10 -16.44
C GLN A 1 4.24 3.78 -17.63
N GLU A 2 3.13 4.51 -17.77
CA GLU A 2 2.25 4.35 -18.92
C GLU A 2 2.91 4.91 -20.18
N ILE A 3 2.69 4.24 -21.31
CA ILE A 3 3.31 4.58 -22.59
C ILE A 3 2.22 5.00 -23.56
N GLY A 4 2.30 6.25 -24.04
CA GLY A 4 1.36 6.84 -25.01
C GLY A 4 1.80 6.60 -26.46
N ALA A 5 1.95 5.36 -26.88
CA ALA A 5 2.31 5.02 -28.27
C ALA A 5 1.16 4.31 -28.99
N GLN A 6 1.07 4.50 -30.31
CA GLN A 6 0.06 3.82 -31.12
C GLN A 6 0.25 2.30 -31.07
N GLY A 7 -0.84 1.56 -30.81
CA GLY A 7 -0.85 0.10 -30.70
C GLY A 7 -0.32 -0.43 -29.38
N VAL A 8 -0.04 0.44 -28.41
CA VAL A 8 0.32 0.04 -27.04
C VAL A 8 -0.91 0.17 -26.14
N TYR A 9 -1.18 -0.87 -25.36
CA TYR A 9 -2.16 -0.86 -24.28
C TYR A 9 -1.43 -1.08 -22.96
N ASN A 10 -1.67 -0.20 -22.00
CA ASN A 10 -1.16 -0.37 -20.66
C ASN A 10 -2.19 -1.14 -19.84
N VAL A 11 -1.78 -2.22 -19.18
CA VAL A 11 -2.61 -2.98 -18.25
C VAL A 11 -1.96 -2.89 -16.88
N VAL A 12 -2.55 -2.11 -16.00
CA VAL A 12 -1.96 -1.72 -14.71
C VAL A 12 -3.02 -1.56 -13.64
N ILE A 13 -2.63 -1.44 -12.36
CA ILE A 13 -3.52 -0.95 -11.31
C ILE A 13 -3.45 0.58 -11.23
N ASP A 14 -4.49 1.21 -10.71
CA ASP A 14 -4.45 2.63 -10.36
C ASP A 14 -3.64 2.81 -9.07
N GLN A 15 -2.39 3.23 -9.20
CA GLN A 15 -1.48 3.45 -8.08
C GLN A 15 -1.95 4.60 -7.17
N THR A 16 -2.61 5.59 -7.73
CA THR A 16 -3.18 6.73 -6.99
C THR A 16 -4.33 6.25 -6.11
N GLU A 17 -5.25 5.45 -6.68
CA GLU A 17 -6.37 4.90 -5.92
C GLU A 17 -5.90 3.89 -4.86
N TRP A 18 -4.88 3.08 -5.15
CA TRP A 18 -4.26 2.19 -4.16
C TRP A 18 -3.83 2.96 -2.91
N ALA A 19 -3.19 4.10 -3.10
CA ALA A 19 -2.74 4.95 -2.01
C ALA A 19 -3.90 5.66 -1.29
N ARG A 20 -4.92 6.14 -2.04
CA ARG A 20 -6.11 6.75 -1.43
C ARG A 20 -6.84 5.81 -0.47
N ILE A 21 -6.93 4.52 -0.81
CA ILE A 21 -7.57 3.51 0.05
C ILE A 21 -6.87 3.46 1.41
N SER A 22 -5.55 3.29 1.42
CA SER A 22 -4.78 3.17 2.66
C SER A 22 -4.70 4.47 3.45
N ALA A 23 -4.53 5.61 2.75
CA ALA A 23 -4.46 6.93 3.40
C ALA A 23 -5.79 7.33 4.04
N ARG A 24 -6.92 7.06 3.36
CA ARG A 24 -8.27 7.33 3.90
C ARG A 24 -8.54 6.49 5.14
N TRP A 25 -8.25 5.18 5.07
CA TRP A 25 -8.39 4.32 6.23
C TRP A 25 -7.57 4.83 7.42
N LEU A 26 -6.33 5.27 7.19
CA LEU A 26 -5.47 5.79 8.25
C LEU A 26 -6.06 7.05 8.86
N ALA A 27 -6.44 8.04 8.05
CA ALA A 27 -7.02 9.28 8.51
C ALA A 27 -8.33 9.08 9.27
N GLU A 28 -9.24 8.25 8.76
CA GLU A 28 -10.52 7.93 9.40
C GLU A 28 -10.32 7.15 10.71
N SER A 29 -9.38 6.19 10.73
CA SER A 29 -9.06 5.41 11.95
C SER A 29 -8.42 6.26 13.06
N LEU A 30 -7.75 7.34 12.69
CA LEU A 30 -7.24 8.35 13.62
C LEU A 30 -8.31 9.38 14.05
N GLY A 31 -9.51 9.30 13.49
CA GLY A 31 -10.57 10.30 13.77
C GLY A 31 -10.32 11.65 13.08
N GLY A 32 -9.47 11.71 12.07
CA GLY A 32 -9.15 12.90 11.28
C GLY A 32 -8.09 13.80 11.90
N GLU A 33 -7.40 13.37 12.97
CA GLU A 33 -6.35 14.15 13.65
C GLU A 33 -5.23 13.25 14.16
N GLY A 34 -3.99 13.74 14.18
CA GLY A 34 -2.82 13.05 14.72
C GLY A 34 -1.54 13.32 13.94
N ASP A 35 -0.43 12.92 14.55
CA ASP A 35 0.90 13.03 13.98
C ASP A 35 1.24 11.74 13.25
N ILE A 36 1.48 11.83 11.94
CA ILE A 36 1.82 10.66 11.13
C ILE A 36 3.22 10.80 10.52
N VAL A 37 3.85 9.66 10.25
CA VAL A 37 5.04 9.59 9.42
C VAL A 37 4.73 8.89 8.11
N VAL A 38 5.46 9.28 7.06
CA VAL A 38 5.35 8.75 5.71
C VAL A 38 6.67 8.09 5.33
N ILE A 39 6.63 6.79 5.00
CA ILE A 39 7.78 6.05 4.48
C ILE A 39 7.48 5.67 3.04
N GLU A 40 8.05 6.45 2.12
CA GLU A 40 7.76 6.32 0.69
C GLU A 40 8.71 5.36 -0.03
N GLY A 41 8.32 4.95 -1.24
CA GLY A 41 9.13 4.10 -2.10
C GLY A 41 10.31 4.83 -2.76
N PHE A 42 10.65 4.41 -3.98
CA PHE A 42 11.69 5.09 -4.77
C PHE A 42 11.21 6.47 -5.22
N VAL A 43 11.81 7.51 -4.69
CA VAL A 43 11.57 8.90 -5.11
C VAL A 43 11.88 9.07 -6.59
N GLY A 44 10.97 9.69 -7.33
CA GLY A 44 11.06 9.87 -8.78
C GLY A 44 10.58 8.67 -9.61
N HIS A 45 10.28 7.54 -9.00
CA HIS A 45 9.65 6.42 -9.70
C HIS A 45 8.15 6.69 -9.93
N PRO A 46 7.61 6.55 -11.16
CA PRO A 46 6.22 6.91 -11.45
C PRO A 46 5.16 6.31 -10.54
N ALA A 47 5.35 5.05 -10.11
CA ALA A 47 4.41 4.43 -9.18
C ALA A 47 4.48 5.06 -7.77
N ASN A 48 5.67 5.43 -7.29
CA ASN A 48 5.82 6.15 -6.04
C ASN A 48 5.16 7.53 -6.11
N GLU A 49 5.42 8.27 -7.17
CA GLU A 49 4.85 9.62 -7.35
C GLU A 49 3.31 9.57 -7.41
N ALA A 50 2.74 8.59 -8.13
CA ALA A 50 1.30 8.40 -8.18
C ALA A 50 0.70 8.03 -6.80
N ARG A 51 1.35 7.13 -6.06
CA ARG A 51 0.94 6.76 -4.71
C ARG A 51 1.05 7.94 -3.75
N MET A 52 2.16 8.67 -3.81
CA MET A 52 2.35 9.85 -2.97
C MET A 52 1.30 10.93 -3.27
N ALA A 53 1.00 11.18 -4.54
CA ALA A 53 -0.05 12.13 -4.91
C ALA A 53 -1.41 11.72 -4.34
N GLY A 54 -1.78 10.43 -4.44
CA GLY A 54 -3.04 9.93 -3.89
C GLY A 54 -3.13 10.01 -2.37
N ALA A 55 -2.03 9.69 -1.67
CA ALA A 55 -2.01 9.78 -0.21
C ALA A 55 -2.09 11.21 0.30
N LEU A 56 -1.31 12.13 -0.30
CA LEU A 56 -1.31 13.54 0.08
C LEU A 56 -2.67 14.20 -0.20
N GLU A 57 -3.29 13.91 -1.36
CA GLU A 57 -4.65 14.38 -1.67
C GLU A 57 -5.67 14.00 -0.59
N VAL A 58 -5.54 12.80 -0.02
CA VAL A 58 -6.40 12.38 1.08
C VAL A 58 -6.06 13.14 2.36
N PHE A 59 -4.79 13.20 2.75
CA PHE A 59 -4.41 13.87 4.00
C PHE A 59 -4.73 15.37 4.00
N GLU A 60 -4.69 16.03 2.84
CA GLU A 60 -5.13 17.42 2.69
C GLU A 60 -6.61 17.65 3.04
N GLN A 61 -7.45 16.61 2.96
CA GLN A 61 -8.86 16.68 3.36
C GLN A 61 -9.05 16.58 4.89
N TYR A 62 -8.00 16.23 5.64
CA TYR A 62 -8.01 16.06 7.08
C TYR A 62 -7.01 17.03 7.74
N PRO A 63 -7.40 18.29 7.97
CA PRO A 63 -6.48 19.33 8.45
C PRO A 63 -5.93 19.08 9.88
N GLY A 64 -6.51 18.14 10.62
CA GLY A 64 -5.98 17.69 11.91
C GLY A 64 -4.85 16.66 11.78
N ILE A 65 -4.61 16.11 10.59
CA ILE A 65 -3.48 15.19 10.34
C ILE A 65 -2.23 16.02 10.03
N THR A 66 -1.16 15.78 10.77
CA THR A 66 0.14 16.41 10.54
C THR A 66 1.18 15.38 10.13
N ILE A 67 1.83 15.56 8.98
CA ILE A 67 2.98 14.73 8.58
C ILE A 67 4.22 15.29 9.29
N VAL A 68 4.65 14.63 10.37
CA VAL A 68 5.78 15.05 11.21
C VAL A 68 7.13 14.47 10.74
N GLY A 69 7.10 13.51 9.81
CA GLY A 69 8.29 12.92 9.21
C GLY A 69 7.97 12.30 7.85
N ARG A 70 8.89 12.46 6.89
CA ARG A 70 8.79 11.84 5.56
C ARG A 70 10.17 11.44 5.07
N GLU A 71 10.36 10.14 4.79
CA GLU A 71 11.62 9.59 4.32
C GLU A 71 11.38 8.47 3.31
N SER A 72 12.37 8.20 2.47
CA SER A 72 12.32 7.10 1.52
C SER A 72 12.85 5.81 2.13
N GLY A 73 12.04 4.74 2.08
CA GLY A 73 12.46 3.36 2.35
C GLY A 73 12.80 2.58 1.09
N GLY A 74 12.63 3.18 -0.11
CA GLY A 74 13.05 2.62 -1.40
C GLY A 74 12.40 1.27 -1.75
N TRP A 75 11.24 0.95 -1.20
CA TRP A 75 10.58 -0.37 -1.26
C TRP A 75 11.43 -1.52 -0.70
N ASP A 76 12.48 -1.20 0.04
CA ASP A 76 13.30 -2.20 0.72
C ASP A 76 12.88 -2.37 2.19
N GLN A 77 12.71 -3.62 2.61
CA GLN A 77 12.22 -3.96 3.94
C GLN A 77 13.17 -3.50 5.05
N ALA A 78 14.48 -3.71 4.86
CA ALA A 78 15.47 -3.38 5.87
C ALA A 78 15.63 -1.87 6.00
N THR A 79 15.60 -1.15 4.88
CA THR A 79 15.62 0.31 4.86
C THR A 79 14.37 0.89 5.51
N GLY A 80 13.18 0.36 5.21
CA GLY A 80 11.93 0.77 5.87
C GLY A 80 11.95 0.53 7.39
N GLN A 81 12.55 -0.58 7.83
CA GLN A 81 12.76 -0.86 9.26
C GLN A 81 13.69 0.16 9.92
N GLN A 82 14.81 0.49 9.26
CA GLN A 82 15.75 1.48 9.78
C GLN A 82 15.12 2.87 9.88
N VAL A 83 14.45 3.32 8.82
CA VAL A 83 13.75 4.62 8.80
C VAL A 83 12.71 4.70 9.93
N MET A 84 11.92 3.64 10.13
CA MET A 84 10.97 3.62 11.24
C MET A 84 11.65 3.66 12.61
N SER A 85 12.77 2.97 12.78
CA SER A 85 13.55 3.01 14.03
C SER A 85 14.07 4.41 14.31
N ASP A 86 14.53 5.13 13.29
CA ASP A 86 15.03 6.51 13.41
C ASP A 86 13.88 7.48 13.77
N PHE A 87 12.69 7.31 13.19
CA PHE A 87 11.51 8.09 13.57
C PHE A 87 11.11 7.83 15.02
N LEU A 88 11.05 6.57 15.47
CA LEU A 88 10.73 6.22 16.85
C LEU A 88 11.74 6.78 17.86
N ALA A 89 13.00 6.93 17.47
CA ALA A 89 14.05 7.51 18.32
C ALA A 89 14.03 9.04 18.36
N SER A 90 13.54 9.70 17.31
CA SER A 90 13.66 11.16 17.13
C SER A 90 12.35 11.92 17.38
N LEU A 91 11.21 11.27 17.18
CA LEU A 91 9.90 11.93 17.30
C LEU A 91 9.22 11.55 18.62
N PRO A 92 8.63 12.53 19.33
CA PRO A 92 8.02 12.30 20.65
C PRO A 92 6.70 11.54 20.58
N ASN A 93 5.99 11.64 19.46
CA ASN A 93 4.71 10.98 19.22
C ASN A 93 4.58 10.59 17.75
N ILE A 94 4.04 9.42 17.49
CA ILE A 94 3.64 8.95 16.16
C ILE A 94 2.31 8.23 16.33
N ASP A 95 1.25 8.78 15.74
CA ASP A 95 -0.09 8.20 15.82
C ASP A 95 -0.34 7.23 14.66
N GLY A 96 0.29 7.48 13.53
CA GLY A 96 0.15 6.64 12.35
C GLY A 96 1.38 6.60 11.46
N VAL A 97 1.51 5.51 10.71
CA VAL A 97 2.54 5.31 9.69
C VAL A 97 1.87 4.97 8.37
N TRP A 98 2.02 5.87 7.40
CA TRP A 98 1.66 5.54 6.04
C TRP A 98 2.90 5.03 5.29
N THR A 99 2.81 3.79 4.80
CA THR A 99 3.91 3.18 4.05
C THR A 99 3.36 2.30 2.92
N GLN A 100 4.25 1.89 2.03
CA GLN A 100 3.92 1.17 0.81
C GLN A 100 4.65 -0.17 0.77
N ASP A 101 4.03 -1.14 0.07
CA ASP A 101 4.69 -2.37 -0.36
C ASP A 101 5.31 -3.18 0.80
N GLY A 102 6.40 -3.90 0.53
CA GLY A 102 7.08 -4.77 1.51
C GLY A 102 7.73 -4.04 2.68
N MET A 103 7.86 -2.72 2.65
CA MET A 103 8.40 -1.91 3.75
C MET A 103 7.59 -2.06 5.04
N ALA A 104 6.27 -2.28 4.93
CA ALA A 104 5.39 -2.41 6.08
C ALA A 104 5.79 -3.53 7.04
N PHE A 105 6.35 -4.64 6.54
CA PHE A 105 6.90 -5.69 7.40
C PHE A 105 8.07 -5.16 8.25
N GLY A 106 9.00 -4.44 7.65
CA GLY A 106 10.12 -3.81 8.35
C GLY A 106 9.65 -2.77 9.37
N VAL A 107 8.68 -1.96 9.00
CA VAL A 107 8.04 -0.96 9.88
C VAL A 107 7.43 -1.63 11.12
N LEU A 108 6.62 -2.67 10.94
CA LEU A 108 6.04 -3.42 12.07
C LEU A 108 7.12 -4.08 12.94
N THR A 109 8.20 -4.57 12.32
CA THR A 109 9.34 -5.16 13.05
C THR A 109 10.04 -4.12 13.93
N ALA A 110 10.23 -2.90 13.42
CA ALA A 110 10.81 -1.79 14.19
C ALA A 110 9.92 -1.40 15.38
N ILE A 111 8.60 -1.23 15.13
CA ILE A 111 7.64 -0.88 16.18
C ILE A 111 7.58 -1.96 17.26
N ARG A 112 7.50 -3.24 16.86
CA ARG A 112 7.49 -4.38 17.81
C ARG A 112 8.76 -4.43 18.66
N THR A 113 9.90 -4.16 18.04
CA THR A 113 11.20 -4.16 18.73
C THR A 113 11.32 -3.01 19.72
N ALA A 114 10.93 -1.81 19.32
CA ALA A 114 10.95 -0.63 20.18
C ALA A 114 9.87 -0.68 21.27
N ASN A 115 8.76 -1.37 21.00
CA ASN A 115 7.60 -1.53 21.88
C ASN A 115 7.18 -0.22 22.57
N PRO A 116 6.86 0.83 21.83
CA PRO A 116 6.46 2.10 22.42
C PRO A 116 5.17 1.94 23.26
N GLU A 117 4.96 2.84 24.22
CA GLU A 117 3.75 2.81 25.07
C GLU A 117 2.48 2.85 24.20
N LYS A 118 2.44 3.77 23.23
CA LYS A 118 1.38 3.87 22.22
C LYS A 118 1.90 3.35 20.88
N TRP A 119 1.26 2.32 20.36
CA TRP A 119 1.56 1.82 19.03
C TRP A 119 0.84 2.65 17.97
N PRO A 120 1.56 3.10 16.93
CA PRO A 120 0.92 3.78 15.80
C PRO A 120 0.08 2.81 14.98
N LEU A 121 -0.95 3.34 14.30
CA LEU A 121 -1.63 2.63 13.23
C LEU A 121 -0.67 2.50 12.03
N VAL A 122 -0.71 1.37 11.31
CA VAL A 122 0.22 1.13 10.20
C VAL A 122 -0.55 0.75 8.95
N THR A 123 -0.19 1.32 7.80
CA THR A 123 -0.66 0.88 6.50
C THR A 123 0.37 -0.01 5.83
N GLY A 124 -0.07 -0.91 4.93
CA GLY A 124 0.84 -1.76 4.18
C GLY A 124 0.19 -2.42 2.97
N GLU A 125 0.94 -3.28 2.32
CA GLU A 125 0.44 -4.16 1.28
C GLU A 125 0.04 -5.52 1.89
N ALA A 126 -1.03 -6.14 1.39
CA ALA A 126 -1.56 -7.41 1.89
C ALA A 126 -0.70 -8.62 1.48
N ARG A 127 0.61 -8.56 1.73
CA ARG A 127 1.53 -9.68 1.54
C ARG A 127 1.48 -10.66 2.70
N ALA A 128 1.68 -11.94 2.42
CA ALA A 128 1.62 -12.99 3.43
C ALA A 128 2.55 -12.71 4.63
N GLY A 129 3.80 -12.29 4.40
CA GLY A 129 4.73 -11.96 5.48
C GLY A 129 4.23 -10.83 6.39
N TYR A 130 3.66 -9.78 5.81
CA TYR A 130 3.08 -8.68 6.57
C TYR A 130 1.89 -9.15 7.42
N LEU A 131 1.00 -9.94 6.84
CA LEU A 131 -0.18 -10.45 7.53
C LEU A 131 0.17 -11.52 8.57
N GLN A 132 1.22 -12.32 8.34
CA GLN A 132 1.75 -13.25 9.32
C GLN A 132 2.28 -12.52 10.55
N LEU A 133 3.08 -11.47 10.35
CA LEU A 133 3.59 -10.63 11.44
C LEU A 133 2.44 -9.89 12.16
N TRP A 134 1.46 -9.38 11.43
CA TRP A 134 0.27 -8.78 12.02
C TRP A 134 -0.51 -9.78 12.88
N ASN A 135 -0.66 -11.04 12.43
CA ASN A 135 -1.30 -12.10 13.21
C ASN A 135 -0.54 -12.40 14.52
N GLU A 136 0.80 -12.42 14.48
CA GLU A 136 1.62 -12.56 15.69
C GLU A 136 1.41 -11.39 16.65
N ILE A 137 1.37 -10.16 16.12
CA ILE A 137 1.14 -8.96 16.92
C ILE A 137 -0.24 -8.99 17.58
N LEU A 138 -1.28 -9.45 16.89
CA LEU A 138 -2.63 -9.57 17.47
C LEU A 138 -2.69 -10.55 18.65
N ALA A 139 -1.81 -11.55 18.70
CA ALA A 139 -1.71 -12.43 19.86
C ALA A 139 -1.15 -11.72 21.11
N GLU A 140 -0.30 -10.71 20.90
CA GLU A 140 0.32 -9.90 21.97
C GLU A 140 -0.49 -8.62 22.27
N ARG A 141 -1.11 -8.05 21.23
CA ARG A 141 -1.89 -6.80 21.27
C ARG A 141 -3.17 -6.95 20.44
N PRO A 142 -4.24 -7.48 21.04
CA PRO A 142 -5.50 -7.73 20.34
C PRO A 142 -6.21 -6.48 19.81
N ASP A 143 -5.85 -5.31 20.31
CA ASP A 143 -6.36 -4.00 19.92
C ASP A 143 -5.58 -3.34 18.77
N PHE A 144 -4.49 -3.95 18.32
CA PHE A 144 -3.69 -3.42 17.20
C PHE A 144 -4.51 -3.39 15.91
N LYS A 145 -4.46 -2.24 15.22
CA LYS A 145 -5.17 -2.03 13.96
C LYS A 145 -4.21 -1.71 12.84
N SER A 146 -4.47 -2.29 11.69
CA SER A 146 -3.72 -2.06 10.48
C SER A 146 -4.61 -2.25 9.25
N ILE A 147 -4.09 -1.91 8.08
CA ILE A 147 -4.67 -2.22 6.78
C ILE A 147 -3.60 -2.80 5.85
N GLY A 148 -3.98 -3.81 5.08
CA GLY A 148 -3.18 -4.30 3.96
C GLY A 148 -3.95 -4.13 2.66
N VAL A 149 -3.51 -3.24 1.77
CA VAL A 149 -4.14 -3.07 0.46
C VAL A 149 -3.55 -4.09 -0.51
N VAL A 150 -4.42 -4.82 -1.21
CA VAL A 150 -3.97 -5.81 -2.19
C VAL A 150 -3.39 -5.12 -3.42
N ASN A 151 -2.20 -5.56 -3.82
CA ASN A 151 -1.59 -5.20 -5.10
C ASN A 151 -1.59 -6.47 -5.99
N PRO A 152 -2.58 -6.65 -6.88
CA PRO A 152 -2.81 -7.93 -7.52
C PRO A 152 -1.66 -8.32 -8.47
N PRO A 153 -0.93 -9.40 -8.19
CA PRO A 153 0.16 -9.86 -9.07
C PRO A 153 -0.36 -10.37 -10.41
N GLY A 154 -1.66 -10.66 -10.49
CA GLY A 154 -2.35 -11.09 -11.71
C GLY A 154 -2.37 -10.05 -12.82
N VAL A 155 -2.04 -8.79 -12.56
CA VAL A 155 -2.01 -7.73 -13.57
C VAL A 155 -1.15 -8.08 -14.79
N GLY A 156 -0.04 -8.78 -14.59
CA GLY A 156 0.80 -9.29 -15.69
C GLY A 156 0.09 -10.34 -16.54
N ALA A 157 -0.68 -11.24 -15.90
CA ALA A 157 -1.48 -12.24 -16.64
C ALA A 157 -2.62 -11.57 -17.41
N ASP A 158 -3.23 -10.52 -16.89
CA ASP A 158 -4.26 -9.75 -17.59
C ASP A 158 -3.69 -9.05 -18.82
N GLY A 159 -2.48 -8.52 -18.76
CA GLY A 159 -1.77 -8.00 -19.92
C GLY A 159 -1.57 -9.05 -21.01
N VAL A 160 -1.17 -10.27 -20.63
CA VAL A 160 -1.06 -11.40 -21.57
C VAL A 160 -2.41 -11.78 -22.16
N ARG A 161 -3.48 -11.83 -21.36
CA ARG A 161 -4.85 -12.13 -21.84
C ARG A 161 -5.30 -11.10 -22.88
N VAL A 162 -5.13 -9.80 -22.61
CA VAL A 162 -5.45 -8.74 -23.57
C VAL A 162 -4.68 -8.93 -24.88
N ALA A 163 -3.39 -9.22 -24.81
CA ALA A 163 -2.57 -9.45 -26.02
C ALA A 163 -3.06 -10.68 -26.82
N VAL A 164 -3.33 -11.81 -26.14
CA VAL A 164 -3.84 -13.02 -26.79
C VAL A 164 -5.21 -12.80 -27.43
N GLU A 165 -6.11 -12.10 -26.77
CA GLU A 165 -7.43 -11.80 -27.33
C GLU A 165 -7.34 -10.96 -28.61
N GLN A 166 -6.43 -9.98 -28.64
CA GLN A 166 -6.15 -9.19 -29.85
C GLN A 166 -5.58 -10.03 -30.99
N LEU A 167 -4.63 -10.90 -30.69
CA LEU A 167 -4.06 -11.82 -31.69
C LEU A 167 -5.12 -12.79 -32.24
N CYS A 168 -6.13 -13.13 -31.45
CA CYS A 168 -7.30 -13.90 -31.88
C CYS A 168 -8.37 -13.09 -32.61
N GLY A 169 -8.10 -11.82 -32.95
CA GLY A 169 -9.00 -10.95 -33.72
C GLY A 169 -10.11 -10.28 -32.90
N LYS A 170 -10.06 -10.33 -31.57
CA LYS A 170 -10.95 -9.56 -30.73
C LYS A 170 -10.45 -8.10 -30.64
N SER A 171 -11.37 -7.16 -30.70
CA SER A 171 -11.05 -5.75 -30.44
C SER A 171 -11.08 -5.44 -28.95
N VAL A 172 -10.16 -4.56 -28.52
CA VAL A 172 -10.27 -3.97 -27.17
C VAL A 172 -11.47 -3.05 -27.12
N ASP A 173 -12.27 -3.14 -26.06
CA ASP A 173 -13.32 -2.19 -25.80
C ASP A 173 -12.71 -0.83 -25.40
N MET A 174 -12.66 0.08 -26.38
CA MET A 174 -12.08 1.40 -26.20
C MET A 174 -12.79 2.25 -25.11
N THR A 175 -14.03 1.89 -24.76
CA THR A 175 -14.78 2.61 -23.70
C THR A 175 -14.26 2.30 -22.29
N GLN A 176 -13.52 1.22 -22.14
CA GLN A 176 -12.90 0.80 -20.89
C GLN A 176 -11.48 1.35 -20.70
N LEU A 177 -10.95 1.98 -21.74
CA LEU A 177 -9.62 2.56 -21.67
C LEU A 177 -9.68 3.97 -21.10
N SER A 178 -8.71 4.30 -20.28
CA SER A 178 -8.54 5.58 -19.60
C SER A 178 -7.06 5.93 -19.47
N GLY A 179 -6.68 6.63 -18.40
CA GLY A 179 -5.32 7.08 -18.18
C GLY A 179 -4.93 8.30 -19.04
N PRO A 180 -3.71 8.80 -18.85
CA PRO A 180 -3.27 10.06 -19.45
C PRO A 180 -3.20 10.02 -20.97
N PHE A 181 -3.14 8.84 -21.59
CA PHE A 181 -3.07 8.65 -23.04
C PHE A 181 -4.32 7.97 -23.62
N GLY A 182 -5.34 7.67 -22.81
CA GLY A 182 -6.56 6.99 -23.25
C GLY A 182 -6.36 5.57 -23.75
N ASN A 183 -5.28 4.90 -23.33
CA ASN A 183 -4.91 3.54 -23.75
C ASN A 183 -4.59 2.61 -22.56
N THR A 184 -5.07 2.97 -21.36
CA THR A 184 -4.82 2.23 -20.13
C THR A 184 -6.07 1.50 -19.67
N LEU A 185 -5.95 0.20 -19.47
CA LEU A 185 -6.91 -0.64 -18.76
C LEU A 185 -6.47 -0.75 -17.30
N TYR A 186 -7.22 -0.13 -16.41
CA TYR A 186 -6.98 -0.29 -14.98
C TYR A 186 -7.63 -1.58 -14.47
N VAL A 187 -6.79 -2.48 -13.96
CA VAL A 187 -7.25 -3.67 -13.27
C VAL A 187 -7.75 -3.25 -11.88
N PRO A 188 -8.97 -3.63 -11.48
CA PRO A 188 -9.49 -3.26 -10.17
C PRO A 188 -8.60 -3.76 -9.03
N ILE A 189 -8.44 -2.94 -8.01
CA ILE A 189 -7.89 -3.36 -6.72
C ILE A 189 -8.98 -4.20 -6.04
N PRO A 190 -8.75 -5.51 -5.81
CA PRO A 190 -9.85 -6.40 -5.44
C PRO A 190 -10.42 -6.08 -4.06
N TYR A 191 -9.58 -5.73 -3.09
CA TYR A 191 -9.98 -5.33 -1.73
C TYR A 191 -8.78 -4.86 -0.90
N ALA A 192 -9.07 -4.39 0.31
CA ALA A 192 -8.10 -4.14 1.35
C ALA A 192 -8.46 -4.99 2.58
N VAL A 193 -7.46 -5.55 3.21
CA VAL A 193 -7.61 -6.35 4.43
C VAL A 193 -7.57 -5.40 5.62
N THR A 194 -8.67 -5.34 6.37
CA THR A 194 -8.77 -4.59 7.63
C THR A 194 -8.90 -5.54 8.81
N ALA A 195 -8.96 -5.02 10.04
CA ALA A 195 -9.17 -5.85 11.23
C ALA A 195 -10.47 -6.68 11.16
N GLU A 196 -11.50 -6.20 10.47
CA GLU A 196 -12.80 -6.87 10.32
C GLU A 196 -12.68 -8.12 9.43
N ASP A 197 -11.89 -8.04 8.35
CA ASP A 197 -11.75 -9.11 7.36
C ASP A 197 -10.51 -9.98 7.62
N PHE A 198 -9.65 -9.58 8.55
CA PHE A 198 -8.34 -10.17 8.76
C PHE A 198 -8.38 -11.69 8.93
N ALA A 199 -9.22 -12.20 9.82
CA ALA A 199 -9.27 -13.62 10.13
C ALA A 199 -9.64 -14.48 8.91
N SER A 200 -10.61 -14.03 8.11
CA SER A 200 -11.09 -14.75 6.92
C SER A 200 -10.05 -14.74 5.80
N TYR A 201 -9.37 -13.63 5.62
CA TYR A 201 -8.30 -13.51 4.63
C TYR A 201 -7.05 -14.27 5.06
N TYR A 202 -6.62 -14.08 6.30
CA TYR A 202 -5.44 -14.73 6.84
C TYR A 202 -5.52 -16.27 6.76
N ALA A 203 -6.69 -16.85 7.00
CA ALA A 203 -6.89 -18.30 6.86
C ALA A 203 -6.54 -18.84 5.45
N GLN A 204 -6.64 -18.02 4.41
CA GLN A 204 -6.33 -18.41 3.04
C GLN A 204 -4.83 -18.32 2.73
N ILE A 205 -4.10 -17.45 3.42
CA ILE A 205 -2.69 -17.16 3.10
C ILE A 205 -1.71 -17.59 4.19
N ALA A 206 -2.18 -18.06 5.34
CA ALA A 206 -1.35 -18.38 6.50
C ALA A 206 -0.20 -19.37 6.20
N SER A 207 -0.39 -20.30 5.27
CA SER A 207 0.62 -21.28 4.86
C SER A 207 1.46 -20.84 3.66
N GLN A 208 1.22 -19.66 3.13
CA GLN A 208 1.95 -19.16 1.98
C GLN A 208 3.33 -18.63 2.37
N PRO A 209 4.33 -18.64 1.47
CA PRO A 209 5.60 -17.99 1.74
C PRO A 209 5.43 -16.49 1.95
N ALA A 210 6.30 -15.88 2.76
CA ALA A 210 6.21 -14.46 3.13
C ALA A 210 6.15 -13.49 1.92
N SER A 211 6.71 -13.90 0.77
CA SER A 211 6.68 -13.14 -0.48
C SER A 211 5.38 -13.27 -1.27
N TYR A 212 4.44 -14.12 -0.85
CA TYR A 212 3.15 -14.28 -1.53
C TYR A 212 2.30 -13.00 -1.40
N THR A 213 1.69 -12.57 -2.53
CA THR A 213 0.83 -11.38 -2.65
C THR A 213 -0.51 -11.72 -3.24
#